data_82754fcec2d08ac8e931a134847f3c2f
#
_entry.id   82754fcec2d08ac8e931a134847f3c2f
#
_cell.length_a   1.000
_cell.length_b   1.000
_cell.length_c   1.000
_cell.angle_alpha   90.00
_cell.angle_beta   90.00
_cell.angle_gamma   90.00
#
_symmetry.space_group_name_H-M   'P 1'
#
loop_
_entity.id
_entity.type
_entity.pdbx_description
1 polymer ?
#
loop_
_entity_poly.entity_id
_entity_poly.type
_entity_poly.pdbx_seq_one_letter_code
_entity_poly.pdbx_strand_id
1 'polypeptide(L)'
;MSWKIPPHSTACASKSKKDRDGCRVPLPWVAADAPKLDDPDDEFGHDGSFGFSPAGAEHDPHLPQPKWYKDFAVDVEDADPNSMLNLYRKALSLRHNLMPQDTELQWLDEDRPSDVRDGADGQRGGVIAYSRSNGWASVTNFGERPAELPQGDVILASGELTEDGRLPQDTTVWLQL
;
A
#
# COMPACT_ATOMS: atom_id res chain seq x y z
N MET A 1 -6.24 10.79 -7.13
CA MET A 1 -6.51 10.82 -5.66
C MET A 1 -5.20 10.51 -4.94
N SER A 2 -4.67 11.45 -4.20
CA SER A 2 -3.44 11.21 -3.42
C SER A 2 -3.78 10.29 -2.26
N TRP A 3 -3.14 9.12 -2.21
CA TRP A 3 -3.20 8.20 -1.08
C TRP A 3 -2.59 8.93 0.13
N LYS A 4 -3.43 9.48 0.98
CA LYS A 4 -2.98 9.95 2.29
C LYS A 4 -2.81 8.72 3.15
N ILE A 5 -1.57 8.23 3.26
CA ILE A 5 -1.20 7.43 4.43
C ILE A 5 -1.56 8.31 5.62
N PRO A 6 -2.46 7.86 6.50
CA PRO A 6 -2.78 8.67 7.67
C PRO A 6 -1.48 8.93 8.42
N PRO A 7 -1.26 10.16 8.92
CA PRO A 7 -0.09 10.45 9.73
C PRO A 7 -0.04 9.40 10.84
N HIS A 8 1.09 8.72 10.98
CA HIS A 8 1.32 7.79 12.08
C HIS A 8 0.86 8.49 13.36
N SER A 9 -0.28 8.04 13.93
CA SER A 9 -0.85 8.73 15.06
C SER A 9 0.15 8.66 16.20
N THR A 10 0.59 9.83 16.62
CA THR A 10 1.47 10.03 17.79
C THR A 10 0.84 9.49 19.08
N ALA A 11 -0.45 9.21 19.07
CA ALA A 11 -1.22 8.74 20.22
C ALA A 11 -0.96 7.28 20.59
N CYS A 12 -0.66 6.41 19.62
CA CYS A 12 -0.18 5.05 19.92
C CYS A 12 1.17 5.08 20.67
N ALA A 13 1.95 6.15 20.50
CA ALA A 13 3.25 6.31 21.14
C ALA A 13 3.17 6.75 22.61
N SER A 14 2.03 7.22 23.11
CA SER A 14 1.95 7.81 24.47
C SER A 14 1.65 6.79 25.58
N LYS A 15 1.11 5.61 25.29
CA LYS A 15 0.77 4.58 26.31
C LYS A 15 1.59 3.30 26.23
N SER A 16 2.25 2.98 25.15
CA SER A 16 3.16 1.84 25.09
C SER A 16 4.50 2.25 24.50
N LYS A 17 5.51 2.19 25.32
CA LYS A 17 6.92 2.43 24.94
C LYS A 17 7.52 1.23 24.19
N LYS A 18 6.78 0.42 23.47
CA LYS A 18 7.34 -0.85 22.93
C LYS A 18 6.99 -1.10 21.50
N ASP A 19 7.91 -0.75 20.68
CA ASP A 19 8.46 -1.20 19.40
C ASP A 19 7.54 -1.91 18.38
N ARG A 20 6.59 -2.77 18.78
CA ARG A 20 5.81 -3.61 17.86
C ARG A 20 4.31 -3.66 18.13
N ASP A 21 3.83 -3.03 19.15
CA ASP A 21 2.41 -3.11 19.52
C ASP A 21 1.52 -2.46 18.44
N GLY A 22 1.99 -1.40 17.79
CA GLY A 22 1.27 -0.75 16.71
C GLY A 22 1.01 -1.63 15.48
N CYS A 23 1.85 -2.64 15.23
CA CYS A 23 1.64 -3.59 14.13
C CYS A 23 0.90 -4.88 14.57
N ARG A 24 0.46 -4.96 15.83
CA ARG A 24 -0.29 -6.08 16.40
C ARG A 24 -1.72 -5.73 16.76
N VAL A 25 -2.14 -4.51 16.48
CA VAL A 25 -3.54 -4.10 16.66
C VAL A 25 -4.43 -4.97 15.77
N PRO A 26 -5.55 -5.50 16.30
CA PRO A 26 -6.47 -6.30 15.50
C PRO A 26 -6.96 -5.56 14.25
N LEU A 27 -6.98 -6.26 13.11
CA LEU A 27 -7.42 -5.68 11.83
C LEU A 27 -8.94 -5.43 11.84
N PRO A 28 -9.41 -4.34 11.23
CA PRO A 28 -10.83 -4.04 11.14
C PRO A 28 -11.49 -4.84 10.00
N TRP A 29 -12.57 -5.54 10.30
CA TRP A 29 -13.34 -6.34 9.33
C TRP A 29 -14.67 -5.70 8.96
N VAL A 30 -15.36 -5.09 9.95
CA VAL A 30 -16.73 -4.58 9.81
C VAL A 30 -16.81 -3.19 10.39
N ALA A 31 -17.04 -2.19 9.54
CA ALA A 31 -17.12 -0.79 9.96
C ALA A 31 -18.27 -0.49 10.93
N ALA A 32 -19.37 -1.25 10.83
CA ALA A 32 -20.55 -1.07 11.69
C ALA A 32 -20.31 -1.51 13.15
N ASP A 33 -19.31 -2.36 13.41
CA ASP A 33 -18.91 -2.81 14.74
C ASP A 33 -17.79 -1.91 15.33
N ALA A 34 -17.84 -0.62 15.04
CA ALA A 34 -16.89 0.35 15.55
C ALA A 34 -17.00 0.46 17.08
N PRO A 35 -15.86 0.57 17.81
CA PRO A 35 -15.86 0.88 19.22
C PRO A 35 -16.65 2.14 19.54
N LYS A 36 -17.41 2.13 20.63
CA LYS A 36 -18.16 3.30 21.11
C LYS A 36 -17.18 4.28 21.75
N LEU A 37 -17.38 5.56 21.49
CA LEU A 37 -16.60 6.62 22.09
C LEU A 37 -17.40 7.27 23.20
N ASP A 38 -16.78 7.52 24.35
CA ASP A 38 -17.39 8.29 25.46
C ASP A 38 -17.42 9.78 25.10
N ASP A 39 -16.38 10.25 24.42
CA ASP A 39 -16.26 11.63 23.88
C ASP A 39 -15.94 11.54 22.38
N PRO A 40 -16.55 12.40 21.53
CA PRO A 40 -16.20 12.48 20.09
C PRO A 40 -14.72 12.75 19.80
N ASP A 41 -14.01 13.37 20.74
CA ASP A 41 -12.58 13.67 20.62
C ASP A 41 -11.68 12.49 21.04
N ASP A 42 -12.24 11.43 21.62
CA ASP A 42 -11.50 10.22 21.95
C ASP A 42 -11.00 9.55 20.67
N GLU A 43 -9.75 9.07 20.71
CA GLU A 43 -9.15 8.30 19.62
C GLU A 43 -9.53 6.82 19.67
N PHE A 44 -9.73 6.28 20.85
CA PHE A 44 -10.02 4.88 21.12
C PHE A 44 -11.36 4.74 21.84
N GLY A 45 -12.12 3.74 21.49
CA GLY A 45 -13.40 3.43 22.11
C GLY A 45 -13.39 2.07 22.82
N HIS A 46 -14.58 1.66 23.26
CA HIS A 46 -14.86 0.40 23.95
C HIS A 46 -16.09 -0.31 23.36
N ASP A 47 -16.39 -1.50 23.80
CA ASP A 47 -17.57 -2.29 23.39
C ASP A 47 -17.69 -2.50 21.87
N GLY A 48 -16.57 -2.66 21.18
CA GLY A 48 -16.52 -2.95 19.76
C GLY A 48 -15.12 -3.34 19.33
N SER A 49 -15.01 -4.04 18.21
CA SER A 49 -13.73 -4.55 17.72
C SER A 49 -13.60 -4.53 16.20
N PHE A 50 -14.45 -3.77 15.53
CA PHE A 50 -14.57 -3.79 14.08
C PHE A 50 -14.73 -5.22 13.51
N GLY A 51 -15.50 -6.07 14.22
CA GLY A 51 -15.74 -7.45 13.81
C GLY A 51 -14.57 -8.42 14.03
N PHE A 52 -13.51 -8.01 14.72
CA PHE A 52 -12.39 -8.91 15.04
C PHE A 52 -12.79 -9.94 16.12
N SER A 53 -13.46 -9.50 17.18
CA SER A 53 -13.97 -10.38 18.24
C SER A 53 -15.38 -10.87 17.88
N PRO A 54 -15.79 -12.07 18.32
CA PRO A 54 -17.16 -12.52 18.13
C PRO A 54 -18.16 -11.63 18.87
N ALA A 55 -19.39 -11.56 18.37
CA ALA A 55 -20.46 -10.82 19.02
C ALA A 55 -20.66 -11.29 20.46
N GLY A 56 -20.72 -10.35 21.41
CA GLY A 56 -20.86 -10.65 22.83
C GLY A 56 -19.57 -11.06 23.53
N ALA A 57 -18.41 -10.75 22.98
CA ALA A 57 -17.13 -10.90 23.68
C ALA A 57 -17.16 -10.15 25.01
N GLU A 58 -16.67 -10.78 26.09
CA GLU A 58 -16.69 -10.21 27.45
C GLU A 58 -15.65 -9.11 27.65
N HIS A 59 -14.66 -9.02 26.78
CA HIS A 59 -13.53 -8.09 26.88
C HIS A 59 -13.20 -7.45 25.55
N ASP A 60 -12.78 -6.21 25.61
CA ASP A 60 -12.20 -5.49 24.48
C ASP A 60 -10.88 -6.13 24.00
N PRO A 61 -10.47 -5.89 22.74
CA PRO A 61 -9.16 -6.28 22.26
C PRO A 61 -8.04 -5.74 23.15
N HIS A 62 -6.99 -6.56 23.38
CA HIS A 62 -5.87 -6.18 24.25
C HIS A 62 -5.19 -4.87 23.80
N LEU A 63 -5.09 -4.65 22.49
CA LEU A 63 -4.63 -3.41 21.93
C LEU A 63 -5.82 -2.63 21.37
N PRO A 64 -6.00 -1.36 21.75
CA PRO A 64 -7.13 -0.57 21.32
C PRO A 64 -7.05 -0.28 19.83
N GLN A 65 -8.19 -0.34 19.18
CA GLN A 65 -8.34 -0.01 17.76
C GLN A 65 -8.74 1.47 17.62
N PRO A 66 -7.97 2.28 16.87
CA PRO A 66 -8.29 3.69 16.68
C PRO A 66 -9.56 3.87 15.84
N LYS A 67 -10.32 4.95 16.09
CA LYS A 67 -11.58 5.23 15.40
C LYS A 67 -11.47 5.33 13.87
N TRP A 68 -10.31 5.73 13.35
CA TRP A 68 -10.08 5.84 11.91
C TRP A 68 -9.99 4.47 11.20
N TYR A 69 -9.86 3.35 11.95
CA TYR A 69 -9.93 2.01 11.38
C TYR A 69 -11.25 1.74 10.66
N LYS A 70 -12.32 2.44 11.04
CA LYS A 70 -13.62 2.36 10.36
C LYS A 70 -13.50 2.57 8.84
N ASP A 71 -12.65 3.51 8.41
CA ASP A 71 -12.51 3.88 7.01
C ASP A 71 -11.68 2.86 6.20
N PHE A 72 -11.00 1.95 6.90
CA PHE A 72 -10.15 0.88 6.34
C PHE A 72 -10.66 -0.52 6.69
N ALA A 73 -11.89 -0.63 7.15
CA ALA A 73 -12.50 -1.93 7.41
C ALA A 73 -12.69 -2.71 6.09
N VAL A 74 -12.54 -4.04 6.18
CA VAL A 74 -12.60 -4.91 4.99
C VAL A 74 -13.88 -4.73 4.20
N ASP A 75 -15.04 -4.56 4.85
CA ASP A 75 -16.32 -4.34 4.19
C ASP A 75 -16.38 -3.00 3.43
N VAL A 76 -15.70 -1.96 3.92
CA VAL A 76 -15.58 -0.66 3.26
C VAL A 76 -14.63 -0.75 2.06
N GLU A 77 -13.44 -1.33 2.27
CA GLU A 77 -12.47 -1.49 1.19
C GLU A 77 -12.93 -2.45 0.09
N ASP A 78 -13.70 -3.48 0.44
CA ASP A 78 -14.27 -4.43 -0.52
C ASP A 78 -15.26 -3.75 -1.49
N ALA A 79 -16.00 -2.77 -0.99
CA ALA A 79 -16.96 -2.01 -1.78
C ALA A 79 -16.31 -0.94 -2.69
N ASP A 80 -15.06 -0.52 -2.40
CA ASP A 80 -14.33 0.45 -3.22
C ASP A 80 -13.36 -0.25 -4.18
N PRO A 81 -13.61 -0.24 -5.51
CA PRO A 81 -12.72 -0.86 -6.49
C PRO A 81 -11.31 -0.24 -6.53
N ASN A 82 -11.13 0.96 -5.97
CA ASN A 82 -9.84 1.65 -5.88
C ASN A 82 -9.16 1.49 -4.53
N SER A 83 -9.69 0.65 -3.64
CA SER A 83 -9.09 0.38 -2.33
C SER A 83 -7.77 -0.37 -2.43
N MET A 84 -6.98 -0.30 -1.36
CA MET A 84 -5.74 -1.08 -1.24
C MET A 84 -6.03 -2.59 -1.26
N LEU A 85 -7.10 -3.04 -0.62
CA LEU A 85 -7.54 -4.44 -0.64
C LEU A 85 -7.78 -4.92 -2.08
N ASN A 86 -8.51 -4.16 -2.88
CA ASN A 86 -8.82 -4.53 -4.26
C ASN A 86 -7.60 -4.40 -5.19
N LEU A 87 -6.69 -3.44 -4.94
CA LEU A 87 -5.40 -3.39 -5.61
C LEU A 87 -4.59 -4.68 -5.37
N TYR A 88 -4.48 -5.12 -4.10
CA TYR A 88 -3.76 -6.35 -3.76
C TYR A 88 -4.40 -7.60 -4.37
N ARG A 89 -5.71 -7.72 -4.32
CA ARG A 89 -6.43 -8.84 -4.97
C ARG A 89 -6.13 -8.91 -6.46
N LYS A 90 -6.20 -7.76 -7.13
CA LYS A 90 -5.90 -7.67 -8.56
C LYS A 90 -4.43 -8.01 -8.83
N ALA A 91 -3.50 -7.47 -8.05
CA ALA A 91 -2.08 -7.76 -8.19
C ALA A 91 -1.78 -9.26 -8.01
N LEU A 92 -2.32 -9.89 -6.96
CA LEU A 92 -2.12 -11.32 -6.70
C LEU A 92 -2.71 -12.19 -7.80
N SER A 93 -3.90 -11.85 -8.30
CA SER A 93 -4.53 -12.56 -9.43
C SER A 93 -3.69 -12.44 -10.70
N LEU A 94 -3.24 -11.23 -11.04
CA LEU A 94 -2.38 -10.98 -12.19
C LEU A 94 -1.03 -11.70 -12.05
N ARG A 95 -0.43 -11.65 -10.86
CA ARG A 95 0.82 -12.36 -10.59
C ARG A 95 0.70 -13.85 -10.85
N HIS A 96 -0.37 -14.47 -10.41
CA HIS A 96 -0.60 -15.90 -10.63
C HIS A 96 -0.67 -16.25 -12.12
N ASN A 97 -1.27 -15.38 -12.93
CA ASN A 97 -1.48 -15.61 -14.36
C ASN A 97 -0.27 -15.20 -15.22
N LEU A 98 0.46 -14.16 -14.82
CA LEU A 98 1.50 -13.53 -15.64
C LEU A 98 2.93 -13.93 -15.24
N MET A 99 3.12 -14.58 -14.08
CA MET A 99 4.44 -15.00 -13.60
C MET A 99 4.54 -16.52 -13.52
N PRO A 100 4.70 -17.23 -14.63
CA PRO A 100 5.08 -18.64 -14.60
C PRO A 100 6.44 -18.79 -13.93
N GLN A 101 6.67 -19.93 -13.25
CA GLN A 101 7.85 -20.17 -12.42
C GLN A 101 9.19 -20.15 -13.17
N ASP A 102 9.17 -20.34 -14.49
CA ASP A 102 10.35 -20.58 -15.33
C ASP A 102 10.78 -19.35 -16.15
N THR A 103 10.35 -18.14 -15.79
CA THR A 103 10.76 -16.93 -16.52
C THR A 103 12.02 -16.32 -15.93
N GLU A 104 13.00 -16.02 -16.78
CA GLU A 104 14.21 -15.30 -16.40
C GLU A 104 13.90 -13.84 -16.11
N LEU A 105 14.61 -13.27 -15.13
CA LEU A 105 14.56 -11.85 -14.81
C LEU A 105 15.64 -11.12 -15.58
N GLN A 106 15.28 -10.02 -16.23
CA GLN A 106 16.18 -9.13 -16.92
C GLN A 106 16.01 -7.71 -16.37
N TRP A 107 17.11 -7.07 -15.98
CA TRP A 107 17.10 -5.68 -15.57
C TRP A 107 16.95 -4.78 -16.81
N LEU A 108 16.02 -3.82 -16.74
CA LEU A 108 15.82 -2.84 -17.83
C LEU A 108 16.76 -1.62 -17.67
N ASP A 109 17.46 -1.52 -16.54
CA ASP A 109 18.32 -0.38 -16.19
C ASP A 109 19.81 -0.64 -16.46
N GLU A 110 20.19 -1.77 -17.03
CA GLU A 110 21.62 -2.11 -17.24
C GLU A 110 22.34 -1.13 -18.16
N ASP A 111 21.63 -0.48 -19.07
CA ASP A 111 22.15 0.51 -20.02
C ASP A 111 22.04 1.97 -19.54
N ARG A 112 21.49 2.23 -18.35
CA ARG A 112 21.44 3.59 -17.84
C ARG A 112 22.81 4.03 -17.37
N PRO A 113 23.27 5.23 -17.78
CA PRO A 113 24.52 5.81 -17.27
C PRO A 113 24.51 5.85 -15.74
N SER A 114 25.65 5.57 -15.12
CA SER A 114 25.82 5.53 -13.66
C SER A 114 25.49 6.86 -12.97
N ASP A 115 25.58 7.97 -13.69
CA ASP A 115 25.23 9.32 -13.27
C ASP A 115 23.71 9.56 -13.13
N VAL A 116 22.88 8.70 -13.76
CA VAL A 116 21.43 8.72 -13.59
C VAL A 116 20.98 7.81 -12.42
N ARG A 117 21.84 6.87 -12.00
CA ARG A 117 21.58 6.00 -10.83
C ARG A 117 21.76 6.74 -9.52
N ASP A 118 22.73 7.67 -9.48
CA ASP A 118 22.93 8.58 -8.38
C ASP A 118 22.66 9.99 -8.93
N GLY A 119 21.50 10.57 -8.62
CA GLY A 119 21.19 11.92 -9.07
C GLY A 119 22.38 12.85 -8.83
N ALA A 120 22.64 13.76 -9.75
CA ALA A 120 23.80 14.67 -9.75
C ALA A 120 23.92 15.53 -8.46
N ASP A 121 22.94 15.44 -7.58
CA ASP A 121 22.80 16.09 -6.27
C ASP A 121 22.93 15.13 -5.07
N GLY A 122 23.40 13.88 -5.29
CA GLY A 122 23.52 12.87 -4.24
C GLY A 122 22.18 12.21 -3.83
N GLN A 123 21.10 12.55 -4.51
CA GLN A 123 19.81 11.85 -4.37
C GLN A 123 19.88 10.55 -5.14
N ARG A 124 19.55 9.44 -4.47
CA ARG A 124 19.52 8.11 -5.07
C ARG A 124 18.57 8.11 -6.25
N GLY A 125 19.07 7.87 -7.43
CA GLY A 125 18.28 7.66 -8.65
C GLY A 125 17.37 6.46 -8.42
N GLY A 126 16.10 6.72 -8.12
CA GLY A 126 15.23 5.81 -7.43
C GLY A 126 14.36 4.93 -8.32
N VAL A 127 14.69 4.69 -9.59
CA VAL A 127 13.88 3.81 -10.44
C VAL A 127 14.46 2.41 -10.44
N ILE A 128 13.62 1.42 -10.08
CA ILE A 128 13.91 -0.01 -10.24
C ILE A 128 13.01 -0.53 -11.35
N ALA A 129 13.60 -1.09 -12.41
CA ALA A 129 12.88 -1.63 -13.55
C ALA A 129 13.45 -2.98 -13.97
N TYR A 130 12.57 -3.97 -14.11
CA TYR A 130 12.93 -5.29 -14.60
C TYR A 130 11.79 -5.91 -15.39
N SER A 131 12.13 -6.85 -16.27
CA SER A 131 11.18 -7.61 -17.06
C SER A 131 11.37 -9.12 -16.87
N ARG A 132 10.41 -9.87 -17.38
CA ARG A 132 10.45 -11.32 -17.52
C ARG A 132 10.42 -11.69 -18.98
N SER A 133 10.90 -12.89 -19.31
CA SER A 133 10.99 -13.37 -20.71
C SER A 133 9.64 -13.45 -21.44
N ASN A 134 8.53 -13.42 -20.72
CA ASN A 134 7.17 -13.34 -21.29
C ASN A 134 6.68 -11.92 -21.61
N GLY A 135 7.56 -10.90 -21.49
CA GLY A 135 7.22 -9.50 -21.74
C GLY A 135 6.58 -8.75 -20.56
N TRP A 136 6.32 -9.44 -19.44
CA TRP A 136 5.86 -8.73 -18.25
C TRP A 136 7.01 -7.93 -17.63
N ALA A 137 6.73 -6.70 -17.25
CA ALA A 137 7.71 -5.81 -16.62
C ALA A 137 7.13 -5.13 -15.38
N SER A 138 8.00 -4.80 -14.44
CA SER A 138 7.69 -3.99 -13.26
C SER A 138 8.63 -2.81 -13.18
N VAL A 139 8.07 -1.62 -13.00
CA VAL A 139 8.82 -0.37 -12.84
C VAL A 139 8.35 0.32 -11.59
N THR A 140 9.27 0.63 -10.67
CA THR A 140 9.00 1.35 -9.42
C THR A 140 9.88 2.60 -9.37
N ASN A 141 9.26 3.74 -9.10
CA ASN A 141 9.97 5.00 -8.90
C ASN A 141 10.01 5.37 -7.40
N PHE A 142 11.19 5.28 -6.80
CA PHE A 142 11.48 5.77 -5.44
C PHE A 142 12.08 7.19 -5.44
N GLY A 143 12.36 7.74 -6.63
CA GLY A 143 12.94 9.07 -6.78
C GLY A 143 11.89 10.17 -6.68
N GLU A 144 12.32 11.37 -6.34
CA GLU A 144 11.42 12.53 -6.16
C GLU A 144 10.84 13.05 -7.49
N ARG A 145 11.50 12.77 -8.60
CA ARG A 145 11.07 13.25 -9.93
C ARG A 145 10.28 12.16 -10.67
N PRO A 146 9.23 12.53 -11.41
CA PRO A 146 8.52 11.58 -12.26
C PRO A 146 9.46 10.94 -13.28
N ALA A 147 9.38 9.61 -13.41
CA ALA A 147 10.21 8.81 -14.32
C ALA A 147 9.46 8.45 -15.60
N GLU A 148 10.19 8.34 -16.71
CA GLU A 148 9.65 7.82 -17.95
C GLU A 148 9.44 6.31 -17.87
N LEU A 149 8.36 5.82 -18.50
CA LEU A 149 8.06 4.41 -18.59
C LEU A 149 8.63 3.81 -19.88
N PRO A 150 9.04 2.52 -19.85
CA PRO A 150 9.26 1.75 -21.06
C PRO A 150 8.00 1.71 -21.92
N GLN A 151 8.17 1.51 -23.22
CA GLN A 151 7.04 1.33 -24.13
C GLN A 151 6.32 0.01 -23.82
N GLY A 152 5.01 0.07 -23.59
CA GLY A 152 4.19 -1.10 -23.24
C GLY A 152 2.82 -0.71 -22.72
N ASP A 153 1.97 -1.70 -22.57
CA ASP A 153 0.61 -1.52 -22.05
C ASP A 153 0.61 -1.61 -20.53
N VAL A 154 0.03 -0.60 -19.85
CA VAL A 154 -0.12 -0.61 -18.40
C VAL A 154 -1.18 -1.63 -17.98
N ILE A 155 -0.78 -2.66 -17.21
CA ILE A 155 -1.65 -3.72 -16.71
C ILE A 155 -2.17 -3.36 -15.32
N LEU A 156 -1.30 -2.80 -14.48
CA LEU A 156 -1.60 -2.42 -13.10
C LEU A 156 -0.73 -1.23 -12.70
N ALA A 157 -1.30 -0.32 -11.92
CA ALA A 157 -0.55 0.75 -11.28
C ALA A 157 -0.97 0.87 -9.82
N SER A 158 -0.02 1.16 -8.93
CA SER A 158 -0.28 1.40 -7.50
C SER A 158 -0.80 2.81 -7.21
N GLY A 159 -0.77 3.71 -8.20
CA GLY A 159 -1.26 5.08 -8.15
C GLY A 159 -1.49 5.63 -9.56
N GLU A 160 -2.05 6.81 -9.64
CA GLU A 160 -2.27 7.49 -10.93
C GLU A 160 -0.94 7.95 -11.54
N LEU A 161 -0.78 7.79 -12.84
CA LEU A 161 0.32 8.39 -13.57
C LEU A 161 0.12 9.91 -13.67
N THR A 162 1.20 10.63 -13.95
CA THR A 162 1.11 12.07 -14.24
C THR A 162 0.31 12.32 -15.52
N GLU A 163 -0.14 13.56 -15.76
CA GLU A 163 -0.90 13.93 -16.96
C GLU A 163 -0.13 13.66 -18.26
N ASP A 164 1.22 13.69 -18.21
CA ASP A 164 2.11 13.35 -19.33
C ASP A 164 2.53 11.87 -19.36
N GLY A 165 1.88 11.02 -18.56
CA GLY A 165 2.06 9.56 -18.56
C GLY A 165 3.33 9.06 -17.86
N ARG A 166 3.99 9.89 -17.05
CA ARG A 166 5.18 9.50 -16.28
C ARG A 166 4.81 8.85 -14.97
N LEU A 167 5.75 8.09 -14.41
CA LEU A 167 5.62 7.41 -13.14
C LEU A 167 5.98 8.35 -11.98
N PRO A 168 5.02 8.75 -11.11
CA PRO A 168 5.31 9.60 -9.96
C PRO A 168 6.19 8.90 -8.93
N GLN A 169 6.66 9.67 -7.94
CA GLN A 169 7.34 9.14 -6.77
C GLN A 169 6.49 8.10 -6.03
N ASP A 170 7.15 7.11 -5.42
CA ASP A 170 6.55 6.04 -4.60
C ASP A 170 5.42 5.27 -5.32
N THR A 171 5.53 5.17 -6.64
CA THR A 171 4.56 4.48 -7.48
C THR A 171 5.21 3.33 -8.23
N THR A 172 4.46 2.23 -8.35
CA THR A 172 4.83 1.05 -9.13
C THR A 172 3.83 0.82 -10.25
N VAL A 173 4.31 0.47 -11.42
CA VAL A 173 3.49 0.05 -12.55
C VAL A 173 3.95 -1.31 -13.08
N TRP A 174 2.99 -2.14 -13.48
CA TRP A 174 3.22 -3.35 -14.23
C TRP A 174 2.83 -3.14 -15.68
N LEU A 175 3.69 -3.57 -16.58
CA LEU A 175 3.55 -3.38 -18.03
C LEU A 175 3.59 -4.73 -18.74
N GLN A 176 2.96 -4.78 -19.90
CA GLN A 176 3.22 -5.77 -20.94
C GLN A 176 4.04 -5.04 -22.03
N LEU A 177 5.31 -5.44 -22.18
CA LEU A 177 6.23 -4.94 -23.19
C LEU A 177 5.97 -5.62 -24.54
#